data_d2ed7e2da634eacecb9a87ba1215f487
#
_entry.id   d2ed7e2da634eacecb9a87ba1215f487
#
_cell.length_a   1.000
_cell.length_b   1.000
_cell.length_c   1.000
_cell.angle_alpha   90.00
_cell.angle_beta   90.00
_cell.angle_gamma   90.00
#
_symmetry.space_group_name_H-M   'P 1'
#
loop_
_entity.id
_entity.type
_entity.pdbx_description
1 polymer ?
#
loop_
_entity_poly.entity_id
_entity_poly.type
_entity_poly.pdbx_seq_one_letter_code
_entity_poly.pdbx_strand_id
1 'polypeptide(L)'
;MSRIPQPEVHVERRLTPGGVDRPRLRSTAAAFTSLVAVAATSLVAGPAVADPAGPCALPRTTAHHSLGLDTWNASYPRPARTLDAVMVFLSFPDAAPRIEPADLVADHFPATSRFFERASYGKFALHPHPRLQWIDMPRASTDYAIKRDWEPAMRTAYLRDALAVADPVIDFSRYDVVYLVADPDAPGVDSDATKVVNFDHPLTADGTDIKRVVTVFERHPPDRNVLAHETGHVFDLPDLYHRPTDGKGDWDTHVGDWDVMGSQFGLSPDLFGWHKWKLGWLGGRQVSCVKPIGSSMLTLEPLDAAPPAGASAGTRLAVVRTGEHSALAIEARGSTGNDATTCTEGVLIYRVRGGTESGGGPIEVVDTHPDSEACWDQSVYPPLADAPLGVGETFTVPGEGTKVEVADRTRTGAWTVKVTTGV
;
A
#
# COMPACT_ATOMS: atom_id res chain seq x y z
N MET A 1 -19.38 6.89 -61.48
CA MET A 1 -20.48 7.68 -61.99
C MET A 1 -21.11 8.37 -60.79
N SER A 2 -21.18 9.65 -60.54
CA SER A 2 -21.18 10.90 -61.26
C SER A 2 -20.85 11.98 -60.24
N ARG A 3 -19.88 12.73 -60.35
CA ARG A 3 -19.52 14.15 -60.46
C ARG A 3 -20.59 15.17 -59.97
N ILE A 4 -20.25 15.94 -58.92
CA ILE A 4 -19.99 17.41 -58.80
C ILE A 4 -21.01 18.36 -59.52
N PRO A 5 -21.38 19.60 -58.97
CA PRO A 5 -20.44 20.70 -58.88
C PRO A 5 -20.65 21.71 -57.68
N GLN A 6 -19.59 22.51 -57.48
CA GLN A 6 -19.63 23.81 -56.80
C GLN A 6 -20.18 24.92 -57.73
N PRO A 7 -20.51 26.11 -57.20
CA PRO A 7 -20.03 27.31 -57.91
C PRO A 7 -19.34 28.37 -57.01
N GLU A 8 -18.53 29.12 -57.78
CA GLU A 8 -17.68 30.25 -57.46
C GLU A 8 -18.40 31.57 -57.15
N VAL A 9 -17.73 32.38 -56.33
CA VAL A 9 -17.23 33.76 -56.48
C VAL A 9 -18.17 34.84 -57.06
N HIS A 10 -18.24 35.96 -56.34
CA HIS A 10 -18.09 37.28 -56.90
C HIS A 10 -17.59 38.33 -55.91
N VAL A 11 -16.48 38.98 -56.28
CA VAL A 11 -15.84 40.17 -55.72
C VAL A 11 -16.51 41.43 -56.25
N GLU A 12 -16.79 42.41 -55.42
CA GLU A 12 -16.83 43.82 -55.88
C GLU A 12 -16.26 44.80 -54.86
N ARG A 13 -15.32 45.59 -55.39
CA ARG A 13 -14.69 46.79 -54.77
C ARG A 13 -15.59 47.99 -54.98
N ARG A 14 -15.60 48.95 -54.03
CA ARG A 14 -15.45 50.42 -54.32
C ARG A 14 -15.21 51.23 -53.04
N LEU A 15 -14.08 51.87 -53.01
CA LEU A 15 -13.75 53.32 -52.92
C LEU A 15 -14.18 54.14 -51.67
N THR A 16 -13.14 54.63 -51.02
CA THR A 16 -13.02 55.73 -50.06
C THR A 16 -13.59 57.07 -50.54
N PRO A 17 -13.79 58.17 -49.73
CA PRO A 17 -12.76 58.76 -48.88
C PRO A 17 -13.29 59.49 -47.61
N GLY A 18 -12.38 60.00 -46.77
CA GLY A 18 -12.69 61.03 -45.78
C GLY A 18 -11.95 60.92 -44.46
N GLY A 19 -10.85 61.62 -44.36
CA GLY A 19 -10.05 61.71 -43.14
C GLY A 19 -10.65 62.64 -42.09
N VAL A 20 -10.45 62.28 -40.83
CA VAL A 20 -10.43 63.27 -39.73
C VAL A 20 -9.36 62.80 -38.70
N ASP A 21 -8.45 63.69 -38.41
CA ASP A 21 -7.43 63.60 -37.40
C ASP A 21 -7.96 63.22 -35.99
N ARG A 22 -7.31 62.29 -35.32
CA ARG A 22 -7.48 62.10 -33.88
C ARG A 22 -6.10 61.97 -33.18
N PRO A 23 -5.94 62.63 -32.03
CA PRO A 23 -4.67 62.72 -31.34
C PRO A 23 -4.28 61.41 -30.64
N ARG A 24 -2.98 61.23 -30.53
CA ARG A 24 -2.27 60.13 -29.92
C ARG A 24 -2.64 59.99 -28.45
N LEU A 25 -3.26 58.83 -28.06
CA LEU A 25 -3.21 58.28 -26.72
C LEU A 25 -2.25 57.10 -26.74
N ARG A 26 -1.02 57.35 -26.38
CA ARG A 26 -0.04 56.31 -26.03
C ARG A 26 -0.09 56.06 -24.55
N SER A 27 0.05 54.77 -24.19
CA SER A 27 0.45 54.22 -22.90
C SER A 27 -0.60 54.16 -21.79
N THR A 28 -1.40 53.07 -21.81
CA THR A 28 -1.90 52.45 -20.58
C THR A 28 -2.21 50.94 -20.74
N ALA A 29 -1.85 50.31 -21.87
CA ALA A 29 -2.14 48.87 -22.07
C ALA A 29 -0.99 47.92 -21.60
N ALA A 30 0.18 48.46 -21.20
CA ALA A 30 1.32 47.64 -20.82
C ALA A 30 1.37 47.24 -19.32
N ALA A 31 0.55 47.89 -18.47
CA ALA A 31 0.55 47.63 -17.02
C ALA A 31 -0.41 46.51 -16.58
N PHE A 32 -1.42 46.21 -17.39
CA PHE A 32 -2.42 45.16 -17.02
C PHE A 32 -2.01 43.72 -17.43
N THR A 33 -1.17 43.57 -18.45
CA THR A 33 -0.72 42.23 -18.87
C THR A 33 0.38 41.66 -17.97
N SER A 34 1.11 42.48 -17.23
CA SER A 34 2.13 42.00 -16.28
C SER A 34 1.55 41.51 -14.95
N LEU A 35 0.38 42.02 -14.51
CA LEU A 35 -0.24 41.59 -13.27
C LEU A 35 -1.00 40.24 -13.42
N VAL A 36 -1.50 39.94 -14.61
CA VAL A 36 -2.19 38.66 -14.87
C VAL A 36 -1.18 37.52 -15.03
N ALA A 37 0.03 37.81 -15.56
CA ALA A 37 1.07 36.80 -15.68
C ALA A 37 1.70 36.40 -14.32
N VAL A 38 1.74 37.30 -13.34
CA VAL A 38 2.25 37.03 -11.98
C VAL A 38 1.21 36.29 -11.14
N ALA A 39 -0.08 36.49 -11.39
CA ALA A 39 -1.16 35.74 -10.68
C ALA A 39 -1.36 34.31 -11.21
N ALA A 40 -0.93 34.00 -12.45
CA ALA A 40 -1.03 32.66 -13.03
C ALA A 40 0.14 31.73 -12.68
N THR A 41 1.27 32.25 -12.19
CA THR A 41 2.44 31.46 -11.80
C THR A 41 2.45 31.04 -10.32
N SER A 42 1.50 31.48 -9.51
CA SER A 42 1.39 31.09 -8.09
C SER A 42 0.42 29.95 -7.81
N LEU A 43 -0.10 29.26 -8.84
CA LEU A 43 -0.83 28.01 -8.74
C LEU A 43 0.03 26.79 -9.07
N VAL A 44 1.34 26.85 -8.81
CA VAL A 44 2.11 25.63 -8.58
C VAL A 44 1.61 25.14 -7.22
N ALA A 45 0.85 24.06 -7.21
CA ALA A 45 0.49 23.37 -6.00
C ALA A 45 1.80 23.15 -5.22
N GLY A 46 1.95 23.85 -4.11
CA GLY A 46 3.01 23.56 -3.15
C GLY A 46 2.90 22.08 -2.77
N PRO A 47 3.99 21.47 -2.25
CA PRO A 47 3.94 20.09 -1.81
C PRO A 47 2.68 19.94 -0.95
N ALA A 48 1.83 18.96 -1.31
CA ALA A 48 0.62 18.68 -0.56
C ALA A 48 1.04 18.52 0.89
N VAL A 49 0.72 19.52 1.72
CA VAL A 49 0.91 19.43 3.17
C VAL A 49 0.06 18.24 3.57
N ALA A 50 0.69 17.19 4.06
CA ALA A 50 -0.02 16.04 4.59
C ALA A 50 -1.02 16.59 5.59
N ASP A 51 -2.31 16.25 5.43
CA ASP A 51 -3.35 16.63 6.37
C ASP A 51 -2.83 16.25 7.77
N PRO A 52 -2.75 17.18 8.73
CA PRO A 52 -2.17 16.86 10.02
C PRO A 52 -2.93 15.65 10.57
N ALA A 53 -2.22 14.60 10.91
CA ALA A 53 -2.79 13.41 11.49
C ALA A 53 -3.63 13.85 12.70
N GLY A 54 -4.91 13.44 12.76
CA GLY A 54 -5.86 13.89 13.78
C GLY A 54 -5.40 13.58 15.21
N PRO A 55 -6.12 14.04 16.25
CA PRO A 55 -5.67 13.98 17.66
C PRO A 55 -5.46 12.55 18.20
N CYS A 56 -5.95 11.53 17.51
CA CYS A 56 -5.74 10.12 17.86
C CYS A 56 -4.59 9.43 17.12
N ALA A 57 -3.89 10.15 16.25
CA ALA A 57 -2.70 9.63 15.60
C ALA A 57 -1.59 9.36 16.63
N LEU A 58 -0.94 8.21 16.50
CA LEU A 58 0.22 7.87 17.32
C LEU A 58 1.48 8.55 16.76
N PRO A 59 2.39 9.01 17.62
CA PRO A 59 3.67 9.53 17.17
C PRO A 59 4.54 8.40 16.63
N ARG A 60 5.44 8.75 15.69
CA ARG A 60 6.45 7.82 15.19
C ARG A 60 7.45 7.51 16.31
N THR A 61 7.84 6.25 16.38
CA THR A 61 8.88 5.76 17.29
C THR A 61 10.13 5.36 16.51
N THR A 62 11.15 4.87 17.21
CA THR A 62 12.38 4.31 16.62
C THR A 62 12.21 2.86 16.15
N ALA A 63 11.07 2.23 16.42
CA ALA A 63 10.80 0.87 15.97
C ALA A 63 10.91 0.77 14.44
N HIS A 64 11.47 -0.32 13.95
CA HIS A 64 11.56 -0.62 12.54
C HIS A 64 10.13 -0.77 11.96
N HIS A 65 9.82 -0.04 10.90
CA HIS A 65 8.46 0.09 10.35
C HIS A 65 7.42 0.59 11.36
N SER A 66 7.80 1.59 12.18
CA SER A 66 6.91 2.19 13.19
C SER A 66 5.51 2.52 12.62
N LEU A 67 4.47 2.19 13.38
CA LEU A 67 3.07 2.50 13.05
C LEU A 67 2.66 3.95 13.37
N GLY A 68 3.60 4.83 13.68
CA GLY A 68 3.34 6.27 13.87
C GLY A 68 2.84 6.95 12.59
N LEU A 69 2.00 7.97 12.76
CA LEU A 69 1.25 8.63 11.69
C LEU A 69 1.58 10.12 11.57
N ASP A 70 2.27 10.70 12.55
CA ASP A 70 2.59 12.13 12.61
C ASP A 70 3.60 12.57 11.55
N THR A 71 4.49 11.65 11.12
CA THR A 71 5.51 11.92 10.10
C THR A 71 5.70 10.73 9.18
N TRP A 72 5.90 10.98 7.89
CA TRP A 72 6.33 9.96 6.94
C TRP A 72 7.84 9.75 7.01
N ASN A 73 8.29 8.49 6.97
CA ASN A 73 9.70 8.20 6.85
C ASN A 73 10.18 8.42 5.41
N ALA A 74 10.86 9.53 5.16
CA ALA A 74 11.35 9.91 3.83
C ALA A 74 12.36 8.91 3.21
N SER A 75 12.81 7.92 3.98
CA SER A 75 13.64 6.82 3.43
C SER A 75 12.84 5.83 2.62
N TYR A 76 11.50 5.83 2.71
CA TYR A 76 10.60 4.93 1.99
C TYR A 76 9.80 5.68 0.93
N PRO A 77 9.58 5.10 -0.26
CA PRO A 77 8.71 5.70 -1.26
C PRO A 77 7.27 5.77 -0.72
N ARG A 78 6.61 6.91 -0.90
CA ARG A 78 5.24 7.08 -0.44
C ARG A 78 4.26 6.65 -1.52
N PRO A 79 3.39 5.66 -1.28
CA PRO A 79 2.45 5.15 -2.29
C PRO A 79 1.18 6.03 -2.37
N ALA A 80 1.38 7.34 -2.64
CA ALA A 80 0.31 8.34 -2.78
C ALA A 80 0.11 8.81 -4.22
N ARG A 81 0.82 8.19 -5.17
CA ARG A 81 0.83 8.44 -6.61
C ARG A 81 1.15 7.14 -7.33
N THR A 82 1.21 7.18 -8.64
CA THR A 82 1.80 6.07 -9.40
C THR A 82 3.28 5.94 -9.07
N LEU A 83 3.72 4.70 -8.79
CA LEU A 83 5.13 4.32 -8.64
C LEU A 83 5.50 3.31 -9.72
N ASP A 84 6.67 3.51 -10.31
CA ASP A 84 7.23 2.65 -11.33
C ASP A 84 8.17 1.62 -10.70
N ALA A 85 7.97 0.33 -11.04
CA ALA A 85 8.72 -0.78 -10.48
C ALA A 85 9.44 -1.56 -11.58
N VAL A 86 10.76 -1.67 -11.52
CA VAL A 86 11.50 -2.53 -12.44
C VAL A 86 11.54 -3.97 -11.92
N MET A 87 11.38 -4.95 -12.83
CA MET A 87 11.63 -6.37 -12.56
C MET A 87 12.83 -6.82 -13.39
N VAL A 88 13.86 -7.29 -12.70
CA VAL A 88 15.12 -7.78 -13.26
C VAL A 88 15.20 -9.27 -13.04
N PHE A 89 15.40 -10.05 -14.10
CA PHE A 89 15.44 -11.51 -14.05
C PHE A 89 16.89 -12.00 -14.12
N LEU A 90 17.29 -12.81 -13.14
CA LEU A 90 18.67 -13.23 -12.90
C LEU A 90 18.82 -14.75 -13.08
N SER A 91 19.66 -15.17 -14.04
CA SER A 91 20.05 -16.55 -14.26
C SER A 91 21.43 -16.85 -13.67
N PHE A 92 21.76 -18.12 -13.51
CA PHE A 92 23.02 -18.56 -12.90
C PHE A 92 23.77 -19.56 -13.79
N PRO A 93 25.11 -19.57 -13.75
CA PRO A 93 25.91 -20.47 -14.61
C PRO A 93 25.77 -21.97 -14.27
N ASP A 94 25.23 -22.30 -13.08
CA ASP A 94 25.00 -23.69 -12.64
C ASP A 94 23.62 -24.25 -13.02
N ALA A 95 22.73 -23.43 -13.62
CA ALA A 95 21.44 -23.88 -14.14
C ALA A 95 21.03 -23.08 -15.37
N ALA A 96 20.47 -23.73 -16.36
CA ALA A 96 19.77 -23.05 -17.46
C ALA A 96 18.31 -22.82 -17.05
N PRO A 97 17.78 -21.59 -17.12
CA PRO A 97 16.37 -21.34 -16.82
C PRO A 97 15.44 -22.17 -17.67
N ARG A 98 14.37 -22.69 -17.07
CA ARG A 98 13.33 -23.47 -17.74
C ARG A 98 12.05 -22.73 -17.94
N ILE A 99 11.88 -21.60 -17.23
CA ILE A 99 10.72 -20.74 -17.23
C ILE A 99 11.11 -19.44 -17.92
N GLU A 100 10.25 -18.89 -18.73
CA GLU A 100 10.49 -17.60 -19.37
C GLU A 100 10.18 -16.45 -18.38
N PRO A 101 10.94 -15.33 -18.44
CA PRO A 101 10.65 -14.15 -17.61
C PRO A 101 9.20 -13.65 -17.70
N ALA A 102 8.56 -13.82 -18.86
CA ALA A 102 7.18 -13.43 -19.07
C ALA A 102 6.19 -14.23 -18.20
N ASP A 103 6.47 -15.52 -17.98
CA ASP A 103 5.65 -16.40 -17.14
C ASP A 103 5.79 -15.99 -15.66
N LEU A 104 7.03 -15.70 -15.23
CA LEU A 104 7.28 -15.20 -13.87
C LEU A 104 6.65 -13.81 -13.63
N VAL A 105 6.57 -12.95 -14.65
CA VAL A 105 5.77 -11.71 -14.55
C VAL A 105 4.30 -12.04 -14.34
N ALA A 106 3.75 -12.98 -15.12
CA ALA A 106 2.34 -13.34 -15.07
C ALA A 106 1.92 -13.95 -13.71
N ASP A 107 2.86 -14.55 -12.99
CA ASP A 107 2.66 -15.06 -11.62
C ASP A 107 2.31 -13.95 -10.62
N HIS A 108 2.89 -12.78 -10.81
CA HIS A 108 2.77 -11.68 -9.84
C HIS A 108 1.89 -10.53 -10.34
N PHE A 109 1.92 -10.25 -11.64
CA PHE A 109 1.19 -9.11 -12.23
C PHE A 109 0.18 -9.58 -13.28
N PRO A 110 -1.01 -8.99 -13.33
CA PRO A 110 -1.42 -7.75 -12.66
C PRO A 110 -2.00 -7.95 -11.24
N ALA A 111 -1.86 -9.11 -10.61
CA ALA A 111 -2.50 -9.40 -9.31
C ALA A 111 -2.04 -8.41 -8.22
N THR A 112 -0.72 -8.22 -8.08
CA THR A 112 -0.13 -7.29 -7.10
C THR A 112 -0.56 -5.83 -7.35
N SER A 113 -0.56 -5.37 -8.61
CA SER A 113 -1.04 -4.02 -8.94
C SER A 113 -2.51 -3.82 -8.57
N ARG A 114 -3.36 -4.82 -8.88
CA ARG A 114 -4.79 -4.79 -8.54
C ARG A 114 -5.04 -4.82 -7.04
N PHE A 115 -4.23 -5.56 -6.28
CA PHE A 115 -4.31 -5.58 -4.83
C PHE A 115 -4.16 -4.16 -4.26
N PHE A 116 -3.10 -3.46 -4.64
CA PHE A 116 -2.85 -2.09 -4.16
C PHE A 116 -3.83 -1.06 -4.70
N GLU A 117 -4.26 -1.19 -5.95
CA GLU A 117 -5.30 -0.33 -6.52
C GLU A 117 -6.60 -0.41 -5.71
N ARG A 118 -7.06 -1.63 -5.37
CA ARG A 118 -8.23 -1.85 -4.54
C ARG A 118 -8.02 -1.34 -3.12
N ALA A 119 -6.92 -1.73 -2.46
CA ALA A 119 -6.60 -1.33 -1.09
C ALA A 119 -6.53 0.20 -0.93
N SER A 120 -6.07 0.92 -1.96
CA SER A 120 -5.94 2.37 -1.97
C SER A 120 -7.16 3.12 -2.48
N TYR A 121 -8.22 2.42 -2.89
CA TYR A 121 -9.39 3.03 -3.56
C TYR A 121 -9.00 3.78 -4.85
N GLY A 122 -8.03 3.27 -5.60
CA GLY A 122 -7.49 3.87 -6.82
C GLY A 122 -6.61 5.10 -6.60
N LYS A 123 -6.19 5.41 -5.37
CA LYS A 123 -5.28 6.53 -5.08
C LYS A 123 -3.82 6.22 -5.42
N PHE A 124 -3.48 4.94 -5.45
CA PHE A 124 -2.15 4.44 -5.74
C PHE A 124 -2.20 3.43 -6.90
N ALA A 125 -1.24 3.51 -7.79
CA ALA A 125 -1.01 2.52 -8.84
C ALA A 125 0.46 2.08 -8.84
N LEU A 126 0.68 0.78 -8.89
CA LEU A 126 1.99 0.16 -9.05
C LEU A 126 2.15 -0.30 -10.50
N HIS A 127 3.06 0.31 -11.25
CA HIS A 127 3.32 0.00 -12.64
C HIS A 127 4.57 -0.88 -12.78
N PRO A 128 4.44 -2.17 -13.14
CA PRO A 128 5.60 -3.01 -13.40
C PRO A 128 6.22 -2.74 -14.77
N HIS A 129 7.54 -2.69 -14.81
CA HIS A 129 8.36 -2.57 -16.00
C HIS A 129 9.32 -3.78 -16.07
N PRO A 130 8.85 -4.95 -16.52
CA PRO A 130 9.69 -6.15 -16.56
C PRO A 130 10.71 -6.04 -17.68
N ARG A 131 11.95 -6.39 -17.37
CA ARG A 131 13.00 -6.61 -18.35
C ARG A 131 12.95 -8.08 -18.79
N LEU A 132 12.19 -8.40 -19.83
CA LEU A 132 11.88 -9.77 -20.26
C LEU A 132 13.08 -10.52 -20.87
N GLN A 133 14.22 -10.45 -20.19
CA GLN A 133 15.46 -11.15 -20.58
C GLN A 133 16.19 -11.56 -19.31
N TRP A 134 16.71 -12.77 -19.31
CA TRP A 134 17.62 -13.22 -18.28
C TRP A 134 18.94 -12.44 -18.35
N ILE A 135 19.44 -12.05 -17.19
CA ILE A 135 20.76 -11.45 -17.01
C ILE A 135 21.59 -12.44 -16.22
N ASP A 136 22.75 -12.82 -16.78
CA ASP A 136 23.59 -13.83 -16.19
C ASP A 136 24.35 -13.31 -14.97
N MET A 137 24.18 -13.97 -13.85
CA MET A 137 24.95 -13.74 -12.63
C MET A 137 26.37 -14.27 -12.79
N PRO A 138 27.39 -13.62 -12.17
CA PRO A 138 28.80 -14.00 -12.37
C PRO A 138 29.20 -15.28 -11.62
N ARG A 139 28.40 -15.76 -10.68
CA ARG A 139 28.69 -16.93 -9.84
C ARG A 139 27.52 -17.92 -9.85
N ALA A 140 27.82 -19.18 -9.51
CA ALA A 140 26.81 -20.20 -9.32
C ALA A 140 25.78 -19.82 -8.24
N SER A 141 24.54 -20.24 -8.41
CA SER A 141 23.47 -20.00 -7.41
C SER A 141 23.86 -20.54 -6.04
N THR A 142 24.52 -21.68 -6.01
CA THR A 142 25.01 -22.33 -4.79
C THR A 142 26.08 -21.53 -4.03
N ASP A 143 26.84 -20.66 -4.72
CA ASP A 143 27.86 -19.81 -4.09
C ASP A 143 27.24 -18.66 -3.26
N TYR A 144 25.99 -18.32 -3.53
CA TYR A 144 25.28 -17.29 -2.76
C TYR A 144 24.57 -17.84 -1.53
N ALA A 145 24.40 -19.16 -1.42
CA ALA A 145 23.75 -19.83 -0.28
C ALA A 145 22.42 -19.20 0.12
N ILE A 146 21.55 -18.96 -0.88
CA ILE A 146 20.24 -18.29 -0.73
C ILE A 146 19.33 -19.18 0.11
N LYS A 147 18.87 -18.65 1.26
CA LYS A 147 17.96 -19.34 2.19
C LYS A 147 17.23 -18.35 3.09
N ARG A 148 16.17 -18.77 3.77
CA ARG A 148 15.40 -17.91 4.69
C ARG A 148 16.30 -17.13 5.65
N ASP A 149 17.12 -17.80 6.44
CA ASP A 149 18.09 -17.19 7.35
C ASP A 149 19.44 -16.98 6.65
N TRP A 150 19.40 -16.09 5.66
CA TRP A 150 20.51 -15.83 4.75
C TRP A 150 21.65 -15.08 5.44
N GLU A 151 22.83 -15.65 5.36
CA GLU A 151 24.02 -15.06 5.95
C GLU A 151 24.30 -13.68 5.33
N PRO A 152 24.49 -12.60 6.13
CA PRO A 152 24.57 -11.22 5.63
C PRO A 152 25.65 -10.98 4.57
N ALA A 153 26.82 -11.63 4.69
CA ALA A 153 27.91 -11.47 3.72
C ALA A 153 27.55 -12.08 2.36
N MET A 154 26.88 -13.26 2.35
CA MET A 154 26.43 -13.92 1.12
C MET A 154 25.31 -13.12 0.45
N ARG A 155 24.34 -12.63 1.24
CA ARG A 155 23.28 -11.74 0.76
C ARG A 155 23.86 -10.46 0.13
N THR A 156 24.81 -9.81 0.81
CA THR A 156 25.46 -8.60 0.28
C THR A 156 26.20 -8.89 -1.01
N ALA A 157 26.87 -10.04 -1.11
CA ALA A 157 27.56 -10.46 -2.33
C ALA A 157 26.57 -10.65 -3.50
N TYR A 158 25.46 -11.37 -3.28
CA TYR A 158 24.39 -11.53 -4.28
C TYR A 158 23.86 -10.19 -4.78
N LEU A 159 23.49 -9.29 -3.86
CA LEU A 159 22.87 -8.01 -4.19
C LEU A 159 23.83 -7.09 -4.96
N ARG A 160 25.11 -7.08 -4.57
CA ARG A 160 26.13 -6.33 -5.29
C ARG A 160 26.33 -6.86 -6.71
N ASP A 161 26.45 -8.17 -6.86
CA ASP A 161 26.63 -8.80 -8.16
C ASP A 161 25.40 -8.60 -9.05
N ALA A 162 24.18 -8.77 -8.50
CA ALA A 162 22.92 -8.56 -9.22
C ALA A 162 22.79 -7.14 -9.75
N LEU A 163 23.06 -6.13 -8.92
CA LEU A 163 23.01 -4.73 -9.36
C LEU A 163 24.12 -4.42 -10.37
N ALA A 164 25.33 -4.96 -10.17
CA ALA A 164 26.45 -4.74 -11.10
C ALA A 164 26.21 -5.31 -12.51
N VAL A 165 25.52 -6.45 -12.63
CA VAL A 165 25.17 -7.01 -13.95
C VAL A 165 23.95 -6.35 -14.57
N ALA A 166 23.05 -5.78 -13.76
CA ALA A 166 21.86 -5.10 -14.23
C ALA A 166 22.13 -3.64 -14.66
N ASP A 167 23.04 -2.92 -13.99
CA ASP A 167 23.37 -1.50 -14.19
C ASP A 167 23.65 -1.13 -15.67
N PRO A 168 24.40 -1.92 -16.47
CA PRO A 168 24.65 -1.60 -17.88
C PRO A 168 23.39 -1.61 -18.78
N VAL A 169 22.27 -2.20 -18.33
CA VAL A 169 21.07 -2.43 -19.16
C VAL A 169 19.78 -1.88 -18.53
N ILE A 170 19.83 -1.42 -17.29
CA ILE A 170 18.72 -0.84 -16.54
C ILE A 170 19.12 0.56 -16.06
N ASP A 171 18.37 1.56 -16.43
CA ASP A 171 18.47 2.91 -15.86
C ASP A 171 17.63 2.97 -14.58
N PHE A 172 18.27 2.70 -13.43
CA PHE A 172 17.62 2.65 -12.12
C PHE A 172 17.04 4.00 -11.67
N SER A 173 17.50 5.13 -12.24
CA SER A 173 16.99 6.45 -11.90
C SER A 173 15.50 6.64 -12.23
N ARG A 174 14.95 5.77 -13.06
CA ARG A 174 13.56 5.82 -13.55
C ARG A 174 12.57 5.08 -12.66
N TYR A 175 13.02 4.36 -11.63
CA TYR A 175 12.18 3.44 -10.88
C TYR A 175 12.17 3.75 -9.39
N ASP A 176 10.99 3.62 -8.79
CA ASP A 176 10.77 3.80 -7.36
C ASP A 176 10.97 2.49 -6.57
N VAL A 177 10.78 1.35 -7.25
CA VAL A 177 10.85 -0.01 -6.66
C VAL A 177 11.67 -0.92 -7.55
N VAL A 178 12.51 -1.77 -6.94
CA VAL A 178 13.35 -2.75 -7.65
C VAL A 178 13.02 -4.14 -7.18
N TYR A 179 12.60 -5.01 -8.10
CA TYR A 179 12.42 -6.45 -7.91
C TYR A 179 13.58 -7.20 -8.60
N LEU A 180 14.30 -8.01 -7.82
CA LEU A 180 15.33 -8.91 -8.33
C LEU A 180 14.77 -10.34 -8.29
N VAL A 181 14.38 -10.86 -9.45
CA VAL A 181 13.74 -12.15 -9.60
C VAL A 181 14.80 -13.16 -10.06
N ALA A 182 15.13 -14.11 -9.21
CA ALA A 182 16.08 -15.18 -9.56
C ALA A 182 15.37 -16.31 -10.31
N ASP A 183 16.14 -17.05 -11.12
CA ASP A 183 15.68 -18.32 -11.67
C ASP A 183 15.28 -19.28 -10.53
N PRO A 184 14.00 -19.62 -10.38
CA PRO A 184 13.52 -20.42 -9.26
C PRO A 184 13.95 -21.90 -9.35
N ASP A 185 14.42 -22.35 -10.51
CA ASP A 185 14.88 -23.72 -10.74
C ASP A 185 16.38 -23.89 -10.45
N ALA A 186 17.10 -22.81 -10.17
CA ALA A 186 18.52 -22.87 -9.86
C ALA A 186 18.77 -23.59 -8.52
N PRO A 187 19.76 -24.50 -8.43
CA PRO A 187 19.90 -25.43 -7.29
C PRO A 187 20.23 -24.75 -5.95
N GLY A 188 20.78 -23.53 -5.99
CA GLY A 188 21.10 -22.74 -4.79
C GLY A 188 20.00 -21.76 -4.36
N VAL A 189 18.83 -21.80 -5.01
CA VAL A 189 17.71 -20.88 -4.70
C VAL A 189 16.69 -21.58 -3.81
N ASP A 190 16.40 -20.97 -2.66
CA ASP A 190 15.37 -21.38 -1.71
C ASP A 190 14.21 -20.38 -1.77
N SER A 191 13.00 -20.84 -2.09
CA SER A 191 11.80 -20.02 -2.21
C SER A 191 11.48 -19.26 -0.92
N ASP A 192 11.76 -19.87 0.24
CA ASP A 192 11.53 -19.25 1.56
C ASP A 192 12.43 -18.02 1.83
N ALA A 193 13.33 -17.70 0.92
CA ALA A 193 14.23 -16.55 1.03
C ALA A 193 13.68 -15.26 0.42
N THR A 194 12.51 -15.29 -0.23
CA THR A 194 11.84 -14.08 -0.75
C THR A 194 11.64 -13.06 0.36
N LYS A 195 12.15 -11.84 0.14
CA LYS A 195 12.07 -10.75 1.14
C LYS A 195 12.49 -9.39 0.61
N VAL A 196 12.09 -8.35 1.33
CA VAL A 196 12.71 -7.02 1.18
C VAL A 196 14.06 -6.99 1.89
N VAL A 197 15.06 -6.46 1.24
CA VAL A 197 16.36 -6.15 1.83
C VAL A 197 16.55 -4.64 1.89
N ASN A 198 16.60 -4.10 3.09
CA ASN A 198 17.01 -2.72 3.36
C ASN A 198 18.53 -2.67 3.48
N PHE A 199 19.15 -1.65 2.87
CA PHE A 199 20.59 -1.46 2.93
C PHE A 199 20.93 -0.45 4.03
N ASP A 200 21.87 -0.80 4.92
CA ASP A 200 22.44 0.14 5.91
C ASP A 200 23.14 1.31 5.21
N HIS A 201 23.80 1.01 4.09
CA HIS A 201 24.41 1.97 3.19
C HIS A 201 23.83 1.72 1.78
N PRO A 202 23.17 2.72 1.18
CA PRO A 202 22.61 2.58 -0.17
C PRO A 202 23.65 2.10 -1.17
N LEU A 203 23.22 1.25 -2.11
CA LEU A 203 24.01 0.93 -3.28
C LEU A 203 23.72 1.97 -4.37
N THR A 204 24.75 2.47 -5.05
CA THR A 204 24.57 3.50 -6.08
C THR A 204 24.65 2.87 -7.46
N ALA A 205 23.62 3.09 -8.29
CA ALA A 205 23.58 2.76 -9.70
C ALA A 205 22.97 3.96 -10.46
N ASP A 206 23.50 4.31 -11.63
CA ASP A 206 23.09 5.47 -12.44
C ASP A 206 23.00 6.78 -11.65
N GLY A 207 23.85 6.99 -10.66
CA GLY A 207 23.82 8.13 -9.76
C GLY A 207 22.62 8.17 -8.80
N THR A 208 21.86 7.07 -8.70
CA THR A 208 20.70 6.89 -7.83
C THR A 208 21.05 6.00 -6.65
N ASP A 209 20.62 6.41 -5.46
CA ASP A 209 20.76 5.63 -4.24
C ASP A 209 19.64 4.60 -4.15
N ILE A 210 19.99 3.32 -4.36
CA ILE A 210 19.09 2.18 -4.15
C ILE A 210 19.16 1.83 -2.65
N LYS A 211 18.12 2.21 -1.91
CA LYS A 211 18.06 2.00 -0.44
C LYS A 211 17.54 0.64 -0.05
N ARG A 212 16.80 -0.02 -0.95
CA ARG A 212 16.22 -1.37 -0.77
C ARG A 212 15.90 -2.01 -2.09
N VAL A 213 15.80 -3.33 -2.04
CA VAL A 213 15.29 -4.14 -3.14
C VAL A 213 14.38 -5.23 -2.57
N VAL A 214 13.48 -5.73 -3.41
CA VAL A 214 12.74 -6.96 -3.15
C VAL A 214 13.46 -8.09 -3.87
N THR A 215 13.93 -9.09 -3.16
CA THR A 215 14.44 -10.32 -3.74
C THR A 215 13.31 -11.32 -3.86
N VAL A 216 13.10 -11.86 -5.07
CA VAL A 216 12.02 -12.80 -5.38
C VAL A 216 12.63 -14.12 -5.78
N PHE A 217 12.37 -15.15 -5.01
CA PHE A 217 12.89 -16.52 -5.17
C PHE A 217 11.77 -17.55 -5.31
N GLU A 218 10.55 -17.08 -5.46
CA GLU A 218 9.35 -17.91 -5.53
C GLU A 218 9.44 -18.93 -6.64
N ARG A 219 8.99 -20.15 -6.33
CA ARG A 219 8.76 -21.19 -7.33
C ARG A 219 7.57 -20.82 -8.21
N HIS A 220 7.41 -21.49 -9.31
CA HIS A 220 6.27 -21.36 -10.20
C HIS A 220 5.27 -22.52 -9.97
N PRO A 221 3.98 -22.27 -9.63
CA PRO A 221 3.41 -20.97 -9.28
C PRO A 221 3.86 -20.48 -7.89
N PRO A 222 3.90 -19.16 -7.68
CA PRO A 222 4.32 -18.60 -6.40
C PRO A 222 3.22 -18.67 -5.34
N ASP A 223 3.62 -18.40 -4.11
CA ASP A 223 2.69 -18.20 -3.03
C ASP A 223 1.78 -17.00 -3.29
N ARG A 224 0.50 -17.16 -2.93
CA ARG A 224 -0.50 -16.11 -3.13
C ARG A 224 -0.12 -14.85 -2.34
N ASN A 225 -0.23 -13.69 -2.98
CA ASN A 225 0.04 -12.37 -2.40
C ASN A 225 1.47 -12.13 -1.86
N VAL A 226 2.42 -13.04 -2.06
CA VAL A 226 3.80 -12.87 -1.57
C VAL A 226 4.38 -11.52 -2.02
N LEU A 227 4.24 -11.17 -3.30
CA LEU A 227 4.79 -9.91 -3.79
C LEU A 227 4.04 -8.68 -3.26
N ALA A 228 2.75 -8.79 -2.92
CA ALA A 228 1.99 -7.73 -2.25
C ALA A 228 2.49 -7.53 -0.81
N HIS A 229 2.76 -8.62 -0.08
CA HIS A 229 3.36 -8.59 1.26
C HIS A 229 4.73 -7.89 1.23
N GLU A 230 5.65 -8.37 0.41
CA GLU A 230 7.00 -7.80 0.32
C GLU A 230 6.98 -6.34 -0.14
N THR A 231 6.08 -5.97 -1.05
CA THR A 231 5.91 -4.58 -1.47
C THR A 231 5.36 -3.71 -0.34
N GLY A 232 4.56 -4.27 0.57
CA GLY A 232 4.12 -3.60 1.80
C GLY A 232 5.30 -3.09 2.64
N HIS A 233 6.36 -3.89 2.77
CA HIS A 233 7.60 -3.47 3.45
C HIS A 233 8.33 -2.35 2.70
N VAL A 234 8.28 -2.32 1.38
CA VAL A 234 8.82 -1.19 0.61
C VAL A 234 8.10 0.11 0.99
N PHE A 235 6.85 0.04 1.44
CA PHE A 235 6.03 1.17 1.91
C PHE A 235 6.05 1.36 3.43
N ASP A 236 7.08 0.89 4.12
CA ASP A 236 7.24 1.06 5.57
C ASP A 236 6.16 0.36 6.42
N LEU A 237 5.59 -0.75 5.96
CA LEU A 237 4.67 -1.57 6.75
C LEU A 237 5.43 -2.69 7.49
N PRO A 238 5.13 -2.97 8.77
CA PRO A 238 5.76 -4.04 9.54
C PRO A 238 5.17 -5.42 9.20
N ASP A 239 5.92 -6.49 9.51
CA ASP A 239 5.33 -7.81 9.68
C ASP A 239 4.37 -7.81 10.85
N LEU A 240 3.20 -8.41 10.65
CA LEU A 240 2.19 -8.56 11.69
C LEU A 240 2.09 -10.00 12.21
N TYR A 241 2.76 -10.95 11.57
CA TYR A 241 2.82 -12.33 12.06
C TYR A 241 3.64 -12.44 13.34
N HIS A 242 3.38 -13.44 14.14
CA HIS A 242 4.20 -13.80 15.29
C HIS A 242 5.43 -14.60 14.83
N ARG A 243 6.62 -14.19 15.20
CA ARG A 243 7.84 -14.97 14.96
C ARG A 243 8.30 -15.62 16.26
N PRO A 244 7.99 -16.91 16.50
CA PRO A 244 8.40 -17.59 17.72
C PRO A 244 9.93 -17.62 17.86
N THR A 245 10.44 -17.27 19.03
CA THR A 245 11.89 -17.22 19.29
C THR A 245 12.54 -18.60 19.33
N ASP A 246 11.74 -19.64 19.62
CA ASP A 246 12.20 -21.04 19.65
C ASP A 246 11.83 -21.82 18.36
N GLY A 247 11.30 -21.12 17.35
CA GLY A 247 10.85 -21.68 16.07
C GLY A 247 9.62 -22.60 16.19
N LYS A 248 8.92 -22.60 17.34
CA LYS A 248 7.72 -23.39 17.59
C LYS A 248 6.52 -22.47 17.82
N GLY A 249 5.35 -22.97 17.49
CA GLY A 249 4.13 -22.20 17.61
C GLY A 249 3.62 -21.66 16.28
N ASP A 250 2.43 -21.10 16.33
CA ASP A 250 1.73 -20.59 15.17
C ASP A 250 2.17 -19.15 14.86
N TRP A 251 2.40 -18.87 13.60
CA TRP A 251 2.84 -17.56 13.14
C TRP A 251 1.68 -16.58 12.96
N ASP A 252 0.46 -17.09 12.76
CA ASP A 252 -0.70 -16.27 12.40
C ASP A 252 -1.50 -15.79 13.62
N THR A 253 -0.99 -16.00 14.86
CA THR A 253 -1.69 -15.74 16.12
C THR A 253 -2.04 -14.28 16.39
N HIS A 254 -1.35 -13.32 15.80
CA HIS A 254 -1.59 -11.89 16.07
C HIS A 254 -2.75 -11.34 15.27
N VAL A 255 -2.86 -11.68 13.99
CA VAL A 255 -3.84 -11.07 13.10
C VAL A 255 -4.63 -12.07 12.25
N GLY A 256 -4.26 -13.35 12.26
CA GLY A 256 -4.96 -14.38 11.47
C GLY A 256 -5.04 -14.00 9.99
N ASP A 257 -6.24 -14.07 9.45
CA ASP A 257 -6.54 -13.79 8.03
C ASP A 257 -6.54 -12.31 7.64
N TRP A 258 -6.44 -11.35 8.59
CA TRP A 258 -6.98 -10.00 8.46
C TRP A 258 -6.05 -8.91 7.87
N ASP A 259 -4.89 -9.22 7.43
CA ASP A 259 -4.01 -8.28 6.70
C ASP A 259 -2.91 -9.07 5.99
N VAL A 260 -2.58 -8.71 4.77
CA VAL A 260 -1.52 -9.37 4.00
C VAL A 260 -0.16 -9.31 4.70
N MET A 261 0.09 -8.31 5.55
CA MET A 261 1.32 -8.21 6.33
C MET A 261 1.38 -9.21 7.50
N GLY A 262 0.27 -9.84 7.86
CA GLY A 262 0.18 -10.98 8.78
C GLY A 262 0.36 -12.29 8.05
N SER A 263 -0.48 -12.53 7.05
CA SER A 263 -0.41 -13.75 6.26
C SER A 263 -0.75 -13.48 4.79
N GLN A 264 0.15 -13.85 3.90
CA GLN A 264 -0.10 -13.81 2.46
C GLN A 264 -1.21 -14.79 2.02
N PHE A 265 -1.51 -15.78 2.86
CA PHE A 265 -2.54 -16.79 2.62
C PHE A 265 -3.89 -16.47 3.24
N GLY A 266 -4.00 -15.39 4.01
CA GLY A 266 -5.22 -14.98 4.71
C GLY A 266 -6.44 -14.87 3.79
N LEU A 267 -7.64 -15.14 4.32
CA LEU A 267 -8.91 -15.04 3.59
C LEU A 267 -9.37 -13.60 3.40
N SER A 268 -8.88 -12.69 4.23
CA SER A 268 -9.22 -11.26 4.27
C SER A 268 -7.96 -10.40 4.21
N PRO A 269 -7.15 -10.51 3.12
CA PRO A 269 -5.82 -9.95 3.06
C PRO A 269 -5.77 -8.42 2.87
N ASP A 270 -6.90 -7.71 2.76
CA ASP A 270 -6.86 -6.27 2.61
C ASP A 270 -6.21 -5.61 3.83
N LEU A 271 -5.46 -4.55 3.59
CA LEU A 271 -4.74 -3.84 4.63
C LEU A 271 -5.69 -3.26 5.68
N PHE A 272 -5.32 -3.32 6.96
CA PHE A 272 -6.02 -2.64 8.03
C PHE A 272 -6.24 -1.15 7.74
N GLY A 273 -7.32 -0.58 8.25
CA GLY A 273 -7.59 0.85 8.17
C GLY A 273 -6.45 1.69 8.73
N TRP A 274 -5.74 1.20 9.74
CA TRP A 274 -4.53 1.83 10.27
C TRP A 274 -3.41 1.94 9.22
N HIS A 275 -3.13 0.86 8.52
CA HIS A 275 -2.16 0.84 7.42
C HIS A 275 -2.59 1.78 6.28
N LYS A 276 -3.86 1.72 5.87
CA LYS A 276 -4.40 2.62 4.85
C LYS A 276 -4.30 4.10 5.27
N TRP A 277 -4.48 4.39 6.55
CA TRP A 277 -4.29 5.74 7.09
C TRP A 277 -2.81 6.16 7.07
N LYS A 278 -1.89 5.29 7.51
CA LYS A 278 -0.44 5.51 7.43
C LYS A 278 0.02 5.81 6.00
N LEU A 279 -0.47 5.06 5.03
CA LEU A 279 -0.14 5.23 3.61
C LEU A 279 -0.79 6.47 2.97
N GLY A 280 -1.71 7.14 3.68
CA GLY A 280 -2.44 8.31 3.18
C GLY A 280 -3.65 7.96 2.30
N TRP A 281 -4.08 6.69 2.30
CA TRP A 281 -5.25 6.24 1.55
C TRP A 281 -6.56 6.53 2.26
N LEU A 282 -6.56 6.65 3.59
CA LEU A 282 -7.65 7.25 4.36
C LEU A 282 -7.29 8.69 4.72
N GLY A 283 -8.19 9.62 4.39
CA GLY A 283 -8.06 11.02 4.79
C GLY A 283 -8.67 11.28 6.17
N GLY A 284 -8.34 12.43 6.77
CA GLY A 284 -8.77 12.75 8.14
C GLY A 284 -10.30 12.72 8.38
N ARG A 285 -11.13 12.93 7.34
CA ARG A 285 -12.59 12.80 7.44
C ARG A 285 -13.09 11.35 7.46
N GLN A 286 -12.27 10.40 7.09
CA GLN A 286 -12.59 8.97 7.10
C GLN A 286 -12.15 8.30 8.40
N VAL A 287 -11.44 9.04 9.28
CA VAL A 287 -10.98 8.56 10.57
C VAL A 287 -11.70 9.35 11.67
N SER A 288 -12.35 8.65 12.60
CA SER A 288 -13.05 9.22 13.74
C SER A 288 -12.28 8.97 15.03
N CYS A 289 -11.79 10.03 15.66
CA CYS A 289 -11.18 9.93 16.98
C CYS A 289 -12.29 9.89 18.05
N VAL A 290 -12.39 8.75 18.73
CA VAL A 290 -13.37 8.55 19.81
C VAL A 290 -12.90 9.28 21.06
N LYS A 291 -13.84 9.90 21.80
CA LYS A 291 -13.55 10.61 23.04
C LYS A 291 -12.99 9.65 24.11
N PRO A 292 -12.06 10.12 24.97
CA PRO A 292 -11.47 9.27 26.00
C PRO A 292 -12.44 8.74 27.06
N ILE A 293 -13.54 9.47 27.28
CA ILE A 293 -14.60 9.12 28.26
C ILE A 293 -15.96 9.43 27.65
N GLY A 294 -16.89 8.47 27.75
CA GLY A 294 -18.28 8.61 27.30
C GLY A 294 -18.65 7.64 26.19
N SER A 295 -19.76 7.93 25.52
CA SER A 295 -20.27 7.11 24.41
C SER A 295 -20.28 7.90 23.11
N SER A 296 -19.90 7.26 22.02
CA SER A 296 -19.97 7.78 20.66
C SER A 296 -20.76 6.80 19.78
N MET A 297 -21.72 7.33 19.02
CA MET A 297 -22.40 6.56 17.98
C MET A 297 -21.77 6.88 16.65
N LEU A 298 -21.33 5.87 15.91
CA LEU A 298 -20.61 6.00 14.66
C LEU A 298 -21.30 5.16 13.57
N THR A 299 -21.17 5.60 12.32
CA THR A 299 -21.49 4.78 11.15
C THR A 299 -20.18 4.48 10.44
N LEU A 300 -19.80 3.20 10.40
CA LEU A 300 -18.59 2.72 9.74
C LEU A 300 -18.94 2.19 8.36
N GLU A 301 -18.37 2.76 7.32
CA GLU A 301 -18.43 2.20 5.97
C GLU A 301 -17.47 1.03 5.84
N PRO A 302 -17.81 -0.03 5.09
CA PRO A 302 -16.92 -1.17 4.87
C PRO A 302 -15.56 -0.72 4.32
N LEU A 303 -14.49 -1.25 4.91
CA LEU A 303 -13.13 -0.88 4.53
C LEU A 303 -12.74 -1.41 3.15
N ASP A 304 -13.24 -2.57 2.79
CA ASP A 304 -12.97 -3.32 1.56
C ASP A 304 -13.67 -2.75 0.32
N ALA A 305 -14.68 -1.88 0.49
CA ALA A 305 -15.46 -1.29 -0.60
C ALA A 305 -14.98 0.13 -0.95
N ALA A 306 -14.78 0.42 -2.24
CA ALA A 306 -14.54 1.79 -2.68
C ALA A 306 -15.76 2.68 -2.42
N PRO A 307 -15.60 3.95 -2.01
CA PRO A 307 -16.72 4.87 -1.87
C PRO A 307 -17.40 5.08 -3.23
N PRO A 308 -18.74 5.19 -3.28
CA PRO A 308 -19.44 5.50 -4.51
C PRO A 308 -18.92 6.81 -5.13
N ALA A 309 -18.81 6.86 -6.46
CA ALA A 309 -18.36 8.05 -7.17
C ALA A 309 -19.25 9.27 -6.81
N GLY A 310 -18.62 10.37 -6.37
CA GLY A 310 -19.31 11.60 -5.98
C GLY A 310 -19.94 11.60 -4.57
N ALA A 311 -19.89 10.50 -3.82
CA ALA A 311 -20.29 10.50 -2.41
C ALA A 311 -19.20 11.12 -1.53
N SER A 312 -19.61 11.83 -0.47
CA SER A 312 -18.67 12.19 0.59
C SER A 312 -18.24 10.93 1.30
N ALA A 313 -16.94 10.72 1.41
CA ALA A 313 -16.40 9.55 2.11
C ALA A 313 -16.83 9.57 3.58
N GLY A 314 -17.55 8.54 4.02
CA GLY A 314 -17.94 8.32 5.42
C GLY A 314 -16.77 7.83 6.27
N THR A 315 -17.01 7.68 7.56
CA THR A 315 -16.02 7.11 8.49
C THR A 315 -15.75 5.64 8.17
N ARG A 316 -14.48 5.25 8.10
CA ARG A 316 -14.03 3.88 7.83
C ARG A 316 -13.22 3.30 8.97
N LEU A 317 -12.64 4.18 9.78
CA LEU A 317 -11.81 3.80 10.91
C LEU A 317 -12.21 4.65 12.12
N ALA A 318 -12.55 4.03 13.24
CA ALA A 318 -12.68 4.68 14.52
C ALA A 318 -11.48 4.33 15.41
N VAL A 319 -10.95 5.32 16.12
CA VAL A 319 -9.72 5.14 16.92
C VAL A 319 -9.97 5.62 18.34
N VAL A 320 -9.70 4.74 19.30
CA VAL A 320 -9.65 5.06 20.73
C VAL A 320 -8.19 5.10 21.15
N ARG A 321 -7.67 6.24 21.50
CA ARG A 321 -6.30 6.33 22.01
C ARG A 321 -6.24 5.78 23.44
N THR A 322 -5.41 4.75 23.67
CA THR A 322 -5.28 4.05 24.97
C THR A 322 -3.99 4.40 25.70
N GLY A 323 -3.03 5.00 24.98
CA GLY A 323 -1.76 5.46 25.56
C GLY A 323 -0.99 6.38 24.62
N GLU A 324 0.25 6.71 24.99
CA GLU A 324 1.12 7.56 24.17
C GLU A 324 1.43 6.91 22.81
N HIS A 325 1.73 5.61 22.84
CA HIS A 325 2.09 4.82 21.66
C HIS A 325 1.11 3.66 21.40
N SER A 326 -0.11 3.72 21.94
CA SER A 326 -1.11 2.68 21.78
C SER A 326 -2.50 3.22 21.49
N ALA A 327 -3.26 2.45 20.71
CA ALA A 327 -4.64 2.72 20.38
C ALA A 327 -5.42 1.43 20.14
N LEU A 328 -6.75 1.50 20.29
CA LEU A 328 -7.67 0.55 19.68
C LEU A 328 -8.16 1.14 18.35
N ALA A 329 -8.19 0.32 17.34
CA ALA A 329 -8.75 0.62 16.05
C ALA A 329 -9.98 -0.25 15.80
N ILE A 330 -11.01 0.33 15.21
CA ILE A 330 -12.31 -0.31 14.98
C ILE A 330 -12.73 0.01 13.55
N GLU A 331 -12.96 -1.02 12.75
CA GLU A 331 -13.31 -0.91 11.34
C GLU A 331 -14.37 -1.93 10.94
N ALA A 332 -15.08 -1.70 9.85
CA ALA A 332 -16.02 -2.67 9.30
C ALA A 332 -15.35 -3.45 8.15
N ARG A 333 -15.37 -4.76 8.23
CA ARG A 333 -14.85 -5.67 7.19
C ARG A 333 -16.03 -6.35 6.49
N GLY A 334 -15.95 -6.43 5.17
CA GLY A 334 -16.95 -7.09 4.31
C GLY A 334 -16.30 -8.15 3.43
N SER A 335 -17.06 -8.64 2.45
CA SER A 335 -16.65 -9.72 1.53
C SER A 335 -16.47 -9.22 0.10
N THR A 336 -15.84 -8.05 -0.06
CA THR A 336 -15.59 -7.46 -1.39
C THR A 336 -14.10 -7.11 -1.57
N GLY A 337 -13.73 -6.67 -2.77
CA GLY A 337 -12.39 -6.20 -3.05
C GLY A 337 -11.32 -7.28 -2.83
N ASN A 338 -10.35 -6.98 -1.95
CA ASN A 338 -9.30 -7.92 -1.59
C ASN A 338 -9.80 -8.98 -0.57
N ASP A 339 -10.90 -8.69 0.15
CA ASP A 339 -11.49 -9.57 1.16
C ASP A 339 -12.63 -10.45 0.61
N ALA A 340 -12.71 -10.61 -0.72
CA ALA A 340 -13.78 -11.37 -1.36
C ALA A 340 -13.90 -12.84 -0.91
N THR A 341 -12.89 -13.36 -0.25
CA THR A 341 -12.85 -14.74 0.30
C THR A 341 -13.00 -14.78 1.81
N THR A 342 -13.31 -13.65 2.46
CA THR A 342 -13.46 -13.62 3.92
C THR A 342 -14.47 -14.63 4.41
N CYS A 343 -14.19 -15.21 5.55
CA CYS A 343 -15.07 -16.16 6.22
C CYS A 343 -16.23 -15.46 6.91
N THR A 344 -15.96 -14.32 7.55
CA THR A 344 -16.93 -13.57 8.34
C THR A 344 -16.89 -12.09 7.98
N GLU A 345 -18.03 -11.42 8.11
CA GLU A 345 -18.18 -9.98 7.96
C GLU A 345 -18.59 -9.38 9.30
N GLY A 346 -18.12 -8.18 9.60
CA GLY A 346 -18.51 -7.52 10.83
C GLY A 346 -17.63 -6.33 11.20
N VAL A 347 -17.72 -5.95 12.47
CA VAL A 347 -16.93 -4.89 13.06
C VAL A 347 -15.70 -5.48 13.73
N LEU A 348 -14.56 -5.32 13.12
CA LEU A 348 -13.27 -5.81 13.60
C LEU A 348 -12.63 -4.79 14.57
N ILE A 349 -12.09 -5.31 15.66
CA ILE A 349 -11.38 -4.54 16.68
C ILE A 349 -9.94 -5.03 16.75
N TYR A 350 -8.97 -4.15 16.80
CA TYR A 350 -7.57 -4.53 16.99
C TYR A 350 -6.80 -3.49 17.79
N ARG A 351 -5.73 -3.96 18.45
CA ARG A 351 -4.78 -3.13 19.18
C ARG A 351 -3.67 -2.70 18.27
N VAL A 352 -3.27 -1.43 18.36
CA VAL A 352 -2.11 -0.87 17.68
C VAL A 352 -1.08 -0.44 18.70
N ARG A 353 0.16 -0.91 18.57
CA ARG A 353 1.30 -0.61 19.43
C ARG A 353 2.44 -0.01 18.62
N GLY A 354 2.50 1.31 18.53
CA GLY A 354 3.46 2.04 17.69
C GLY A 354 4.92 1.87 18.06
N GLY A 355 5.21 1.40 19.28
CA GLY A 355 6.57 1.13 19.77
C GLY A 355 7.04 -0.32 19.65
N THR A 356 6.20 -1.21 19.09
CA THR A 356 6.52 -2.63 18.91
C THR A 356 7.22 -2.86 17.57
N GLU A 357 8.28 -3.66 17.60
CA GLU A 357 9.03 -4.03 16.40
C GLU A 357 8.23 -4.94 15.46
N SER A 358 8.60 -4.92 14.18
CA SER A 358 8.11 -5.84 13.15
C SER A 358 8.22 -7.30 13.63
N GLY A 359 7.15 -8.09 13.44
CA GLY A 359 7.07 -9.49 13.91
C GLY A 359 6.85 -9.65 15.44
N GLY A 360 6.72 -8.56 16.19
CA GLY A 360 6.50 -8.57 17.64
C GLY A 360 5.07 -8.25 18.08
N GLY A 361 4.09 -8.24 17.14
CA GLY A 361 2.70 -7.88 17.41
C GLY A 361 2.45 -6.37 17.47
N PRO A 362 2.92 -5.59 16.48
CA PRO A 362 2.61 -4.16 16.40
C PRO A 362 1.12 -3.90 16.15
N ILE A 363 0.41 -4.86 15.55
CA ILE A 363 -1.04 -4.95 15.52
C ILE A 363 -1.44 -6.33 16.05
N GLU A 364 -2.50 -6.37 16.86
CA GLU A 364 -3.11 -7.62 17.35
C GLU A 364 -4.63 -7.51 17.24
N VAL A 365 -5.25 -8.43 16.53
CA VAL A 365 -6.72 -8.56 16.46
C VAL A 365 -7.26 -8.96 17.84
N VAL A 366 -8.36 -8.34 18.22
CA VAL A 366 -9.10 -8.69 19.42
C VAL A 366 -10.10 -9.76 19.03
N ASP A 367 -9.89 -10.96 19.54
CA ASP A 367 -10.87 -12.02 19.43
C ASP A 367 -12.11 -11.65 20.28
N THR A 368 -13.24 -11.41 19.60
CA THR A 368 -14.49 -11.07 20.28
C THR A 368 -15.35 -12.29 20.57
N HIS A 369 -14.93 -13.48 20.13
CA HIS A 369 -15.60 -14.78 20.31
C HIS A 369 -14.61 -15.85 20.84
N PRO A 370 -13.96 -15.64 21.99
CA PRO A 370 -12.77 -16.39 22.43
C PRO A 370 -13.00 -17.89 22.66
N ASP A 371 -14.23 -18.34 22.65
CA ASP A 371 -14.59 -19.75 22.83
C ASP A 371 -15.07 -20.41 21.53
N SER A 372 -14.88 -19.75 20.39
CA SER A 372 -15.28 -20.25 19.08
C SER A 372 -14.14 -20.17 18.06
N GLU A 373 -14.33 -20.85 16.96
CA GLU A 373 -13.41 -20.95 15.85
C GLU A 373 -14.23 -21.11 14.57
N ALA A 374 -13.77 -20.51 13.48
CA ALA A 374 -14.47 -20.58 12.21
C ALA A 374 -13.54 -20.94 11.04
N CYS A 375 -14.14 -21.40 9.93
CA CYS A 375 -13.44 -21.69 8.67
C CYS A 375 -12.24 -22.63 8.79
N TRP A 376 -12.35 -23.68 9.58
CA TRP A 376 -11.32 -24.63 9.92
C TRP A 376 -10.43 -25.13 8.77
N ASP A 377 -11.01 -25.38 7.61
CA ASP A 377 -10.28 -25.92 6.47
C ASP A 377 -9.73 -24.83 5.52
N GLN A 378 -9.90 -23.55 5.85
CA GLN A 378 -9.59 -22.44 4.96
C GLN A 378 -8.80 -21.32 5.63
N SER A 379 -9.13 -20.97 6.89
CA SER A 379 -8.47 -19.93 7.66
C SER A 379 -7.04 -20.34 8.02
N VAL A 380 -6.12 -19.37 7.95
CA VAL A 380 -4.75 -19.56 8.44
C VAL A 380 -4.70 -19.65 9.96
N TYR A 381 -5.70 -19.06 10.66
CA TYR A 381 -5.83 -19.14 12.11
C TYR A 381 -7.31 -19.09 12.53
N PRO A 382 -8.00 -20.24 12.59
CA PRO A 382 -9.43 -20.35 12.88
C PRO A 382 -9.93 -19.60 14.12
N PRO A 383 -9.16 -19.48 15.23
CA PRO A 383 -9.59 -18.72 16.40
C PRO A 383 -9.84 -17.23 16.16
N LEU A 384 -9.25 -16.62 15.11
CA LEU A 384 -9.47 -15.23 14.74
C LEU A 384 -10.36 -15.07 13.50
N ALA A 385 -10.79 -16.17 12.88
CA ALA A 385 -11.57 -16.09 11.65
C ALA A 385 -12.98 -15.51 11.87
N ASP A 386 -13.55 -15.62 13.07
CA ASP A 386 -14.82 -15.02 13.50
C ASP A 386 -14.65 -13.86 14.50
N ALA A 387 -13.47 -13.28 14.58
CA ALA A 387 -13.20 -12.14 15.45
C ALA A 387 -14.11 -10.91 15.25
N PRO A 388 -14.68 -10.59 14.06
CA PRO A 388 -15.58 -9.45 13.91
C PRO A 388 -16.91 -9.61 14.64
N LEU A 389 -17.39 -8.53 15.31
CA LEU A 389 -18.73 -8.45 15.91
C LEU A 389 -19.81 -8.33 14.83
N GLY A 390 -20.86 -9.14 14.97
CA GLY A 390 -22.09 -9.08 14.20
C GLY A 390 -23.12 -8.09 14.75
N VAL A 391 -24.25 -7.91 14.03
CA VAL A 391 -25.36 -7.06 14.48
C VAL A 391 -25.99 -7.62 15.76
N GLY A 392 -26.18 -6.77 16.75
CA GLY A 392 -26.75 -7.10 18.06
C GLY A 392 -25.69 -7.57 19.08
N GLU A 393 -24.45 -7.74 18.66
CA GLU A 393 -23.37 -8.19 19.53
C GLU A 393 -22.69 -7.03 20.25
N THR A 394 -22.04 -7.38 21.35
CA THR A 394 -21.39 -6.44 22.24
C THR A 394 -20.15 -7.09 22.85
N PHE A 395 -19.03 -6.36 22.84
CA PHE A 395 -17.80 -6.83 23.46
C PHE A 395 -17.13 -5.71 24.29
N THR A 396 -16.63 -6.08 25.46
CA THR A 396 -15.79 -5.17 26.28
C THR A 396 -14.34 -5.63 26.15
N VAL A 397 -13.50 -4.75 25.59
CA VAL A 397 -12.09 -5.05 25.33
C VAL A 397 -11.34 -5.17 26.67
N PRO A 398 -10.77 -6.33 26.99
CA PRO A 398 -10.09 -6.54 28.27
C PRO A 398 -8.92 -5.56 28.45
N GLY A 399 -8.89 -4.91 29.63
CA GLY A 399 -7.80 -4.00 30.02
C GLY A 399 -7.82 -2.61 29.38
N GLU A 400 -8.73 -2.33 28.44
CA GLU A 400 -8.73 -1.07 27.67
C GLU A 400 -9.89 -0.12 28.06
N GLY A 401 -10.75 -0.51 28.99
CA GLY A 401 -11.90 0.31 29.41
C GLY A 401 -12.78 0.75 28.24
N THR A 402 -12.89 -0.08 27.22
CA THR A 402 -13.62 0.23 25.98
C THR A 402 -14.62 -0.88 25.69
N LYS A 403 -15.88 -0.51 25.46
CA LYS A 403 -16.97 -1.38 25.07
C LYS A 403 -17.46 -1.00 23.67
N VAL A 404 -17.61 -1.99 22.81
CA VAL A 404 -18.13 -1.85 21.44
C VAL A 404 -19.43 -2.62 21.30
N GLU A 405 -20.47 -1.96 20.78
CA GLU A 405 -21.82 -2.51 20.54
C GLU A 405 -22.16 -2.28 19.07
N VAL A 406 -22.50 -3.33 18.34
CA VAL A 406 -22.96 -3.22 16.94
C VAL A 406 -24.48 -3.18 16.93
N ALA A 407 -25.05 -2.00 16.63
CA ALA A 407 -26.47 -1.79 16.73
C ALA A 407 -27.23 -2.20 15.48
N ASP A 408 -26.68 -1.97 14.28
CA ASP A 408 -27.38 -2.19 13.00
C ASP A 408 -26.39 -2.25 11.82
N ARG A 409 -26.85 -2.82 10.71
CA ARG A 409 -26.20 -2.77 9.40
C ARG A 409 -27.16 -2.14 8.40
N THR A 410 -26.78 -1.04 7.80
CA THR A 410 -27.59 -0.33 6.83
C THR A 410 -27.73 -1.13 5.50
N ARG A 411 -28.72 -0.78 4.67
CA ARG A 411 -28.88 -1.39 3.34
C ARG A 411 -27.71 -1.14 2.39
N THR A 412 -26.94 -0.10 2.65
CA THR A 412 -25.73 0.24 1.89
C THR A 412 -24.48 -0.48 2.40
N GLY A 413 -24.62 -1.35 3.41
CA GLY A 413 -23.53 -2.13 3.98
C GLY A 413 -22.78 -1.46 5.12
N ALA A 414 -23.08 -0.19 5.46
CA ALA A 414 -22.44 0.49 6.57
C ALA A 414 -22.96 -0.04 7.93
N TRP A 415 -22.11 -0.03 8.96
CA TRP A 415 -22.38 -0.56 10.28
C TRP A 415 -22.56 0.56 11.30
N THR A 416 -23.64 0.49 12.07
CA THR A 416 -23.88 1.45 13.18
C THR A 416 -23.28 0.87 14.45
N VAL A 417 -22.30 1.58 14.99
CA VAL A 417 -21.48 1.11 16.11
C VAL A 417 -21.53 2.14 17.23
N LYS A 418 -21.76 1.67 18.45
CA LYS A 418 -21.62 2.47 19.67
C LYS A 418 -20.34 2.08 20.39
N VAL A 419 -19.46 3.04 20.57
CA VAL A 419 -18.22 2.88 21.31
C VAL A 419 -18.33 3.65 22.63
N THR A 420 -18.19 2.94 23.74
CA THR A 420 -18.21 3.52 25.10
C THR A 420 -16.84 3.33 25.73
N THR A 421 -16.27 4.42 26.24
CA THR A 421 -14.92 4.47 26.84
C THR A 421 -15.01 4.90 28.30
N GLY A 422 -14.04 4.46 29.12
CA GLY A 422 -14.02 4.73 30.57
C GLY A 422 -14.97 3.83 31.36
N VAL A 423 -15.19 2.57 30.87
CA VAL A 423 -16.01 1.54 31.53
C VAL A 423 -15.17 0.60 32.37
#